data_f2d3400535fdc326b0c6e400f16637f1
#
_entry.id   f2d3400535fdc326b0c6e400f16637f1
#
_cell.length_a   1.000
_cell.length_b   1.000
_cell.length_c   1.000
_cell.angle_alpha   90.00
_cell.angle_beta   90.00
_cell.angle_gamma   90.00
#
_symmetry.space_group_name_H-M   'P 1'
#
loop_
_entity.id
_entity.type
_entity.pdbx_description
1 polymer ?
#
loop_
_entity_poly.entity_id
_entity_poly.type
_entity_poly.pdbx_seq_one_letter_code
_entity_poly.pdbx_strand_id
1 'polypeptide(L)'
;MRKLAAIMFTDIVGYSALMSKDESLALGILDKNRRLHQSALKQHNGELIKEIGDGTLAIFHSSWDAVTCAMTLQDTLSHDPSYRLRIGIHIGDIVATESDVFGDGVNIASRIQTLCEPGGICFTERVYEDILNKTGLNIQCIGTKSLKNIEHPVKLYAISLSSIKEKREIKMPAWQQAAKHDTLEAGQRKDKKTKIRSGVVTAVVILLVLIAVAIIIKSYFPGILYAREPTPIAVVSFENQTGDASFDYLQKAIPNLLITNLEHSRFFRVMTWERMQD
;
A
#
# COMPACT_ATOMS: atom_id res chain seq x y z
N MET A 1 -7.08 28.35 3.86
CA MET A 1 -8.37 28.45 3.16
C MET A 1 -8.99 27.07 3.07
N ARG A 2 -10.34 26.93 3.28
CA ARG A 2 -11.03 25.66 3.12
C ARG A 2 -11.46 25.48 1.66
N LYS A 3 -11.15 24.33 1.04
CA LYS A 3 -11.57 24.01 -0.33
C LYS A 3 -11.79 22.52 -0.50
N LEU A 4 -12.64 22.12 -1.45
CA LEU A 4 -12.78 20.74 -1.89
C LEU A 4 -11.65 20.43 -2.87
N ALA A 5 -10.98 19.29 -2.70
CA ALA A 5 -9.91 18.86 -3.59
C ALA A 5 -9.86 17.33 -3.71
N ALA A 6 -9.41 16.84 -4.84
CA ALA A 6 -8.98 15.46 -4.97
C ALA A 6 -7.54 15.35 -4.43
N ILE A 7 -7.33 14.41 -3.52
CA ILE A 7 -6.10 14.21 -2.78
C ILE A 7 -5.50 12.89 -3.25
N MET A 8 -4.27 12.93 -3.71
CA MET A 8 -3.52 11.74 -4.13
C MET A 8 -2.34 11.50 -3.18
N PHE A 9 -2.28 10.32 -2.63
CA PHE A 9 -1.13 9.82 -1.88
C PHE A 9 -0.46 8.70 -2.65
N THR A 10 0.87 8.74 -2.76
CA THR A 10 1.67 7.67 -3.36
C THR A 10 2.74 7.18 -2.40
N ASP A 11 3.24 5.97 -2.60
CA ASP A 11 4.29 5.36 -1.78
C ASP A 11 5.06 4.32 -2.59
N ILE A 12 6.37 4.23 -2.37
CA ILE A 12 7.24 3.26 -3.04
C ILE A 12 7.19 1.92 -2.29
N VAL A 13 6.80 0.87 -2.98
CA VAL A 13 6.68 -0.46 -2.39
C VAL A 13 8.03 -0.98 -1.93
N GLY A 14 8.15 -1.25 -0.61
CA GLY A 14 9.35 -1.86 -0.04
C GLY A 14 10.55 -0.91 0.14
N TYR A 15 10.34 0.40 0.06
CA TYR A 15 11.42 1.40 0.13
C TYR A 15 12.26 1.28 1.42
N SER A 16 11.63 1.15 2.58
CA SER A 16 12.36 1.04 3.86
C SER A 16 13.30 -0.18 3.89
N ALA A 17 12.87 -1.31 3.32
CA ALA A 17 13.71 -2.51 3.22
C ALA A 17 14.87 -2.30 2.23
N LEU A 18 14.61 -1.59 1.13
CA LEU A 18 15.66 -1.24 0.16
C LEU A 18 16.66 -0.27 0.78
N MET A 19 16.21 0.77 1.48
CA MET A 19 17.05 1.75 2.17
C MET A 19 18.01 1.07 3.16
N SER A 20 17.51 0.07 3.90
CA SER A 20 18.32 -0.69 4.85
C SER A 20 19.34 -1.60 4.17
N LYS A 21 19.11 -2.01 2.91
CA LYS A 21 19.97 -2.94 2.16
C LYS A 21 20.99 -2.23 1.26
N ASP A 22 20.52 -1.19 0.57
CA ASP A 22 21.31 -0.42 -0.39
C ASP A 22 20.80 1.02 -0.43
N GLU A 23 21.38 1.86 0.41
CA GLU A 23 21.02 3.27 0.55
C GLU A 23 21.22 4.06 -0.75
N SER A 24 22.31 3.79 -1.48
CA SER A 24 22.62 4.50 -2.72
C SER A 24 21.58 4.23 -3.80
N LEU A 25 21.16 2.96 -3.95
CA LEU A 25 20.10 2.57 -4.87
C LEU A 25 18.75 3.16 -4.45
N ALA A 26 18.43 3.15 -3.15
CA ALA A 26 17.18 3.71 -2.62
C ALA A 26 17.09 5.21 -2.89
N LEU A 27 18.15 5.97 -2.65
CA LEU A 27 18.20 7.40 -2.96
C LEU A 27 18.08 7.68 -4.47
N GLY A 28 18.70 6.86 -5.31
CA GLY A 28 18.56 6.94 -6.76
C GLY A 28 17.13 6.72 -7.23
N ILE A 29 16.41 5.75 -6.64
CA ILE A 29 15.00 5.48 -6.90
C ILE A 29 14.12 6.65 -6.41
N LEU A 30 14.39 7.20 -5.25
CA LEU A 30 13.65 8.34 -4.71
C LEU A 30 13.75 9.56 -5.63
N ASP A 31 14.95 9.87 -6.12
CA ASP A 31 15.18 10.98 -7.04
C ASP A 31 14.48 10.75 -8.40
N LYS A 32 14.50 9.51 -8.91
CA LYS A 32 13.75 9.13 -10.11
C LYS A 32 12.24 9.28 -9.91
N ASN A 33 11.72 8.85 -8.77
CA ASN A 33 10.31 8.99 -8.39
C ASN A 33 9.89 10.45 -8.33
N ARG A 34 10.72 11.31 -7.74
CA ARG A 34 10.50 12.76 -7.67
C ARG A 34 10.35 13.37 -9.06
N ARG A 35 11.28 13.11 -9.97
CA ARG A 35 11.22 13.61 -11.35
C ARG A 35 9.96 13.12 -12.08
N LEU A 36 9.60 11.87 -11.91
CA LEU A 36 8.39 11.28 -12.50
C LEU A 36 7.12 12.00 -11.99
N HIS A 37 7.01 12.23 -10.68
CA HIS A 37 5.88 12.94 -10.09
C HIS A 37 5.81 14.38 -10.57
N GLN A 38 6.92 15.12 -10.60
CA GLN A 38 6.95 16.50 -11.10
C GLN A 38 6.44 16.61 -12.54
N SER A 39 6.85 15.69 -13.40
CA SER A 39 6.40 15.66 -14.80
C SER A 39 4.90 15.32 -14.90
N ALA A 40 4.43 14.29 -14.20
CA ALA A 40 3.04 13.86 -14.26
C ALA A 40 2.08 14.90 -13.63
N LEU A 41 2.45 15.49 -12.51
CA LEU A 41 1.67 16.55 -11.86
C LEU A 41 1.50 17.76 -12.77
N LYS A 42 2.58 18.22 -13.40
CA LYS A 42 2.53 19.32 -14.36
C LYS A 42 1.62 19.04 -15.55
N GLN A 43 1.63 17.80 -16.06
CA GLN A 43 0.81 17.37 -17.18
C GLN A 43 -0.69 17.32 -16.84
N HIS A 44 -1.04 17.03 -15.58
CA HIS A 44 -2.41 16.79 -15.12
C HIS A 44 -2.92 17.86 -14.14
N ASN A 45 -2.36 19.06 -14.17
CA ASN A 45 -2.77 20.20 -13.32
C ASN A 45 -2.78 19.88 -11.81
N GLY A 46 -1.85 19.01 -11.38
CA GLY A 46 -1.67 18.64 -9.99
C GLY A 46 -0.69 19.58 -9.27
N GLU A 47 -0.97 19.82 -8.00
CA GLU A 47 -0.14 20.58 -7.09
C GLU A 47 0.59 19.62 -6.14
N LEU A 48 1.94 19.63 -6.16
CA LEU A 48 2.73 18.91 -5.16
C LEU A 48 2.68 19.67 -3.84
N ILE A 49 2.16 19.04 -2.80
CA ILE A 49 2.11 19.63 -1.47
C ILE A 49 3.40 19.34 -0.71
N LYS A 50 3.74 18.07 -0.56
CA LYS A 50 4.97 17.65 0.13
C LYS A 50 5.35 16.22 -0.18
N GLU A 51 6.62 15.92 0.06
CA GLU A 51 7.13 14.56 0.15
C GLU A 51 7.21 14.14 1.62
N ILE A 52 6.83 12.91 1.93
CA ILE A 52 6.82 12.33 3.28
C ILE A 52 7.58 11.00 3.21
N GLY A 53 8.88 11.04 3.50
CA GLY A 53 9.75 9.89 3.24
C GLY A 53 9.81 9.57 1.75
N ASP A 54 9.39 8.37 1.37
CA ASP A 54 9.25 7.92 -0.01
C ASP A 54 7.84 8.16 -0.59
N GLY A 55 6.93 8.67 0.23
CA GLY A 55 5.57 9.01 -0.17
C GLY A 55 5.46 10.43 -0.72
N THR A 56 4.49 10.64 -1.61
CA THR A 56 4.18 11.95 -2.19
C THR A 56 2.72 12.29 -1.95
N LEU A 57 2.46 13.50 -1.44
CA LEU A 57 1.14 14.09 -1.29
C LEU A 57 0.94 15.17 -2.34
N ALA A 58 -0.09 14.99 -3.18
CA ALA A 58 -0.50 15.95 -4.18
C ALA A 58 -2.01 16.18 -4.13
N ILE A 59 -2.44 17.36 -4.60
CA ILE A 59 -3.86 17.72 -4.72
C ILE A 59 -4.20 18.15 -6.14
N PHE A 60 -5.49 18.01 -6.50
CA PHE A 60 -6.02 18.35 -7.82
C PHE A 60 -7.37 19.01 -7.66
N HIS A 61 -7.74 19.81 -8.64
CA HIS A 61 -9.07 20.44 -8.69
C HIS A 61 -10.19 19.45 -9.07
N SER A 62 -9.86 18.34 -9.72
CA SER A 62 -10.83 17.31 -10.11
C SER A 62 -10.34 15.89 -9.82
N SER A 63 -11.28 14.99 -9.54
CA SER A 63 -11.02 13.56 -9.39
C SER A 63 -10.45 12.95 -10.68
N TRP A 64 -10.86 13.46 -11.85
CA TRP A 64 -10.39 12.98 -13.14
C TRP A 64 -8.90 13.30 -13.36
N ASP A 65 -8.45 14.51 -13.05
CA ASP A 65 -7.04 14.87 -13.15
C ASP A 65 -6.17 14.01 -12.23
N ALA A 66 -6.64 13.76 -10.99
CA ALA A 66 -5.94 12.90 -10.06
C ALA A 66 -5.82 11.45 -10.58
N VAL A 67 -6.90 10.88 -11.10
CA VAL A 67 -6.91 9.50 -11.63
C VAL A 67 -6.05 9.40 -12.90
N THR A 68 -6.12 10.36 -13.80
CA THR A 68 -5.31 10.35 -15.04
C THR A 68 -3.83 10.56 -14.74
N CYS A 69 -3.49 11.40 -13.76
CA CYS A 69 -2.12 11.51 -13.26
C CYS A 69 -1.61 10.17 -12.71
N ALA A 70 -2.39 9.53 -11.83
CA ALA A 70 -2.05 8.22 -11.27
C ALA A 70 -1.86 7.15 -12.36
N MET A 71 -2.71 7.15 -13.40
CA MET A 71 -2.56 6.25 -14.54
C MET A 71 -1.27 6.52 -15.32
N THR A 72 -0.90 7.78 -15.54
CA THR A 72 0.34 8.17 -16.20
C THR A 72 1.56 7.70 -15.42
N LEU A 73 1.55 7.84 -14.09
CA LEU A 73 2.60 7.34 -13.20
C LEU A 73 2.75 5.80 -13.33
N GLN A 74 1.65 5.06 -13.20
CA GLN A 74 1.67 3.61 -13.26
C GLN A 74 2.00 3.08 -14.66
N ASP A 75 1.53 3.75 -15.72
CA ASP A 75 1.86 3.39 -17.10
C ASP A 75 3.36 3.55 -17.38
N THR A 76 3.96 4.66 -16.95
CA THR A 76 5.40 4.89 -17.07
C THR A 76 6.20 3.81 -16.33
N LEU A 77 5.83 3.49 -15.09
CA LEU A 77 6.48 2.45 -14.30
C LEU A 77 6.23 1.03 -14.81
N SER A 78 5.20 0.81 -15.61
CA SER A 78 4.96 -0.48 -16.23
C SER A 78 6.04 -0.87 -17.25
N HIS A 79 6.76 0.12 -17.79
CA HIS A 79 7.88 -0.03 -18.72
C HIS A 79 9.25 0.02 -18.03
N ASP A 80 9.26 0.37 -16.75
CA ASP A 80 10.44 0.46 -15.93
C ASP A 80 10.23 -0.27 -14.60
N PRO A 81 10.69 -1.52 -14.49
CA PRO A 81 10.42 -2.36 -13.33
C PRO A 81 11.31 -2.04 -12.12
N SER A 82 12.04 -0.92 -12.11
CA SER A 82 12.97 -0.58 -11.04
C SER A 82 12.30 -0.44 -9.67
N TYR A 83 11.05 0.03 -9.64
CA TYR A 83 10.20 0.07 -8.44
C TYR A 83 8.72 0.09 -8.81
N ARG A 84 7.84 -0.04 -7.83
CA ARG A 84 6.39 0.04 -7.97
C ARG A 84 5.82 1.05 -6.99
N LEU A 85 4.72 1.70 -7.37
CA LEU A 85 3.96 2.59 -6.50
C LEU A 85 2.65 1.95 -6.05
N ARG A 86 2.19 2.34 -4.86
CA ARG A 86 0.80 2.25 -4.43
C ARG A 86 0.23 3.65 -4.48
N ILE A 87 -0.96 3.81 -5.04
CA ILE A 87 -1.60 5.12 -5.17
C ILE A 87 -2.99 5.07 -4.56
N GLY A 88 -3.27 6.00 -3.63
CA GLY A 88 -4.57 6.18 -3.01
C GLY A 88 -5.15 7.55 -3.35
N ILE A 89 -6.43 7.62 -3.77
CA ILE A 89 -7.09 8.86 -4.16
C ILE A 89 -8.42 9.01 -3.41
N HIS A 90 -8.65 10.19 -2.87
CA HIS A 90 -9.92 10.57 -2.25
C HIS A 90 -10.27 12.02 -2.60
N ILE A 91 -11.56 12.34 -2.66
CA ILE A 91 -12.03 13.73 -2.78
C ILE A 91 -12.69 14.15 -1.47
N GLY A 92 -12.26 15.29 -0.93
CA GLY A 92 -12.76 15.79 0.35
C GLY A 92 -12.36 17.23 0.63
N ASP A 93 -12.93 17.77 1.70
CA ASP A 93 -12.56 19.09 2.19
C ASP A 93 -11.18 19.09 2.80
N ILE A 94 -10.39 20.09 2.41
CA ILE A 94 -9.07 20.36 2.97
C ILE A 94 -8.97 21.80 3.46
N VAL A 95 -8.14 21.99 4.47
CA VAL A 95 -7.66 23.31 4.90
C VAL A 95 -6.24 23.46 4.39
N ALA A 96 -6.08 24.31 3.36
CA ALA A 96 -4.76 24.62 2.80
C ALA A 96 -4.13 25.77 3.58
N THR A 97 -2.87 25.60 4.00
CA THR A 97 -1.94 26.64 4.47
C THR A 97 -0.94 26.95 3.37
N GLU A 98 0.05 27.79 3.65
CA GLU A 98 1.11 28.14 2.66
C GLU A 98 2.02 26.93 2.32
N SER A 99 2.17 25.97 3.24
CA SER A 99 3.13 24.86 3.10
C SER A 99 2.53 23.47 3.30
N ASP A 100 1.24 23.35 3.69
CA ASP A 100 0.63 22.05 4.00
C ASP A 100 -0.88 22.04 3.78
N VAL A 101 -1.45 20.84 3.78
CA VAL A 101 -2.89 20.63 3.72
C VAL A 101 -3.33 19.72 4.86
N PHE A 102 -4.47 20.04 5.49
CA PHE A 102 -5.05 19.31 6.60
C PHE A 102 -6.50 18.94 6.30
N GLY A 103 -6.97 17.87 6.91
CA GLY A 103 -8.37 17.43 6.84
C GLY A 103 -8.49 15.91 6.82
N ASP A 104 -9.68 15.40 7.12
CA ASP A 104 -9.95 13.95 7.14
C ASP A 104 -9.70 13.30 5.78
N GLY A 105 -9.92 14.05 4.68
CA GLY A 105 -9.66 13.59 3.33
C GLY A 105 -8.19 13.18 3.09
N VAL A 106 -7.23 13.91 3.70
CA VAL A 106 -5.79 13.59 3.62
C VAL A 106 -5.53 12.25 4.33
N ASN A 107 -6.12 12.05 5.50
CA ASN A 107 -6.00 10.81 6.26
C ASN A 107 -6.63 9.63 5.50
N ILE A 108 -7.79 9.83 4.86
CA ILE A 108 -8.45 8.79 4.06
C ILE A 108 -7.55 8.41 2.88
N ALA A 109 -7.06 9.36 2.09
CA ALA A 109 -6.21 9.10 0.93
C ALA A 109 -4.94 8.31 1.31
N SER A 110 -4.25 8.70 2.39
CA SER A 110 -3.05 8.00 2.88
C SER A 110 -3.33 6.56 3.30
N ARG A 111 -4.50 6.28 3.91
CA ARG A 111 -4.87 4.92 4.34
C ARG A 111 -5.32 4.03 3.20
N ILE A 112 -5.99 4.62 2.19
CA ILE A 112 -6.38 3.89 0.98
C ILE A 112 -5.13 3.44 0.22
N GLN A 113 -4.12 4.29 0.13
CA GLN A 113 -2.85 3.97 -0.49
C GLN A 113 -2.24 2.68 0.10
N THR A 114 -2.26 2.50 1.43
CA THR A 114 -1.71 1.29 2.07
C THR A 114 -2.47 0.01 1.74
N LEU A 115 -3.74 0.10 1.36
CA LEU A 115 -4.58 -1.03 0.96
C LEU A 115 -4.47 -1.38 -0.53
N CYS A 116 -3.77 -0.55 -1.28
CA CYS A 116 -3.61 -0.74 -2.72
C CYS A 116 -2.57 -1.82 -3.03
N GLU A 117 -2.85 -2.64 -4.04
CA GLU A 117 -1.87 -3.58 -4.56
C GLU A 117 -0.68 -2.84 -5.19
N PRO A 118 0.53 -3.42 -5.15
CA PRO A 118 1.69 -2.86 -5.84
C PRO A 118 1.42 -2.63 -7.33
N GLY A 119 1.54 -1.39 -7.79
CA GLY A 119 1.24 -0.99 -9.16
C GLY A 119 -0.24 -0.68 -9.41
N GLY A 120 -1.08 -0.72 -8.37
CA GLY A 120 -2.49 -0.38 -8.47
C GLY A 120 -2.79 1.09 -8.14
N ILE A 121 -4.04 1.47 -8.41
CA ILE A 121 -4.63 2.77 -8.06
C ILE A 121 -5.91 2.48 -7.32
N CYS A 122 -6.00 2.85 -6.05
CA CYS A 122 -7.20 2.69 -5.23
C CYS A 122 -7.85 4.04 -4.97
N PHE A 123 -9.18 4.07 -4.94
CA PHE A 123 -9.92 5.30 -4.67
C PHE A 123 -11.27 5.01 -4.04
N THR A 124 -11.84 6.06 -3.42
CA THR A 124 -13.14 5.99 -2.77
C THR A 124 -14.31 6.01 -3.77
N GLU A 125 -15.48 5.60 -3.31
CA GLU A 125 -16.73 5.67 -4.06
C GLU A 125 -17.02 7.08 -4.58
N ARG A 126 -16.75 8.15 -3.81
CA ARG A 126 -16.90 9.54 -4.28
C ARG A 126 -16.08 9.84 -5.53
N VAL A 127 -14.82 9.38 -5.58
CA VAL A 127 -13.98 9.51 -6.78
C VAL A 127 -14.53 8.66 -7.92
N TYR A 128 -15.01 7.43 -7.63
CA TYR A 128 -15.64 6.56 -8.61
C TYR A 128 -16.84 7.22 -9.29
N GLU A 129 -17.73 7.82 -8.51
CA GLU A 129 -18.94 8.52 -9.00
C GLU A 129 -18.57 9.69 -9.93
N ASP A 130 -17.56 10.48 -9.57
CA ASP A 130 -17.08 11.60 -10.38
C ASP A 130 -16.51 11.17 -11.74
N ILE A 131 -15.94 9.97 -11.82
CA ILE A 131 -15.28 9.47 -13.04
C ILE A 131 -16.12 8.42 -13.81
N LEU A 132 -17.26 8.01 -13.29
CA LEU A 132 -18.09 6.94 -13.84
C LEU A 132 -18.43 7.16 -15.33
N ASN A 133 -18.72 8.39 -15.70
CA ASN A 133 -19.07 8.80 -17.08
C ASN A 133 -17.83 9.00 -17.99
N LYS A 134 -16.62 8.88 -17.45
CA LYS A 134 -15.36 9.01 -18.18
C LYS A 134 -14.94 7.62 -18.69
N THR A 135 -15.55 7.18 -19.76
CA THR A 135 -15.54 5.80 -20.26
C THR A 135 -14.15 5.19 -20.52
N GLY A 136 -14.09 3.87 -20.45
CA GLY A 136 -12.97 3.03 -20.88
C GLY A 136 -11.95 2.72 -19.79
N LEU A 137 -12.32 2.83 -18.51
CA LEU A 137 -11.52 2.31 -17.39
C LEU A 137 -12.14 0.99 -16.90
N ASN A 138 -11.31 -0.03 -16.75
CA ASN A 138 -11.72 -1.24 -16.05
C ASN A 138 -11.55 -1.03 -14.54
N ILE A 139 -12.63 -0.65 -13.89
CA ILE A 139 -12.68 -0.34 -12.45
C ILE A 139 -13.33 -1.51 -11.73
N GLN A 140 -12.68 -2.01 -10.69
CA GLN A 140 -13.17 -3.09 -9.85
C GLN A 140 -13.54 -2.55 -8.47
N CYS A 141 -14.71 -2.94 -7.94
CA CYS A 141 -15.05 -2.69 -6.54
C CYS A 141 -14.27 -3.67 -5.65
N ILE A 142 -13.46 -3.16 -4.72
CA ILE A 142 -12.68 -3.96 -3.77
C ILE A 142 -13.37 -4.08 -2.41
N GLY A 143 -14.61 -3.60 -2.33
CA GLY A 143 -15.47 -3.73 -1.15
C GLY A 143 -15.34 -2.58 -0.16
N THR A 144 -16.04 -2.71 0.96
CA THR A 144 -16.06 -1.71 2.03
C THR A 144 -15.01 -2.06 3.09
N LYS A 145 -14.23 -1.06 3.50
CA LYS A 145 -13.14 -1.22 4.48
C LYS A 145 -13.29 -0.24 5.63
N SER A 146 -13.07 -0.73 6.85
CA SER A 146 -12.88 0.14 8.01
C SER A 146 -11.44 0.66 8.02
N LEU A 147 -11.28 1.97 8.05
CA LEU A 147 -9.98 2.64 8.08
C LEU A 147 -9.69 3.09 9.52
N LYS A 148 -8.44 2.97 9.95
CA LYS A 148 -8.04 3.36 11.31
C LYS A 148 -8.38 4.83 11.58
N ASN A 149 -9.10 5.14 12.67
CA ASN A 149 -9.53 6.49 13.07
C ASN A 149 -10.41 7.21 12.01
N ILE A 150 -11.14 6.47 11.19
CA ILE A 150 -12.20 6.97 10.32
C ILE A 150 -13.50 6.33 10.80
N GLU A 151 -14.46 7.16 11.17
CA GLU A 151 -15.69 6.73 11.87
C GLU A 151 -16.55 5.79 11.01
N HIS A 152 -16.66 6.09 9.72
CA HIS A 152 -17.50 5.32 8.82
C HIS A 152 -16.67 4.45 7.88
N PRO A 153 -17.13 3.20 7.62
CA PRO A 153 -16.51 2.34 6.61
C PRO A 153 -16.54 3.00 5.23
N VAL A 154 -15.44 2.87 4.49
CA VAL A 154 -15.25 3.49 3.18
C VAL A 154 -15.30 2.42 2.09
N LYS A 155 -16.17 2.61 1.10
CA LYS A 155 -16.24 1.74 -0.07
C LYS A 155 -15.17 2.13 -1.08
N LEU A 156 -14.39 1.14 -1.53
CA LEU A 156 -13.21 1.32 -2.33
C LEU A 156 -13.31 0.65 -3.69
N TYR A 157 -12.68 1.27 -4.65
CA TYR A 157 -12.53 0.82 -6.02
C TYR A 157 -11.06 0.84 -6.42
N ALA A 158 -10.69 0.04 -7.41
CA ALA A 158 -9.32 -0.05 -7.89
C ALA A 158 -9.23 -0.16 -9.42
N ILE A 159 -8.14 0.37 -9.95
CA ILE A 159 -7.64 0.12 -11.31
C ILE A 159 -6.31 -0.64 -11.15
N SER A 160 -6.20 -1.83 -11.77
CA SER A 160 -4.97 -2.63 -11.74
C SER A 160 -4.08 -2.37 -12.95
N LEU A 161 -2.79 -2.72 -12.83
CA LEU A 161 -1.83 -2.64 -13.95
C LEU A 161 -2.26 -3.45 -15.19
N SER A 162 -2.91 -4.60 -14.99
CA SER A 162 -3.47 -5.42 -16.07
C SER A 162 -4.52 -4.64 -16.85
N SER A 163 -5.40 -3.92 -16.15
CA SER A 163 -6.43 -3.09 -16.76
C SER A 163 -5.87 -1.88 -17.53
N ILE A 164 -4.73 -1.35 -17.09
CA ILE A 164 -4.04 -0.26 -17.80
C ILE A 164 -3.43 -0.76 -19.12
N LYS A 165 -2.88 -1.99 -19.12
CA LYS A 165 -2.32 -2.63 -20.32
C LYS A 165 -3.38 -3.01 -21.35
N GLU A 166 -4.51 -3.55 -20.90
CA GLU A 166 -5.64 -3.93 -21.77
C GLU A 166 -6.16 -2.74 -22.59
N LYS A 167 -6.18 -1.53 -22.00
CA LYS A 167 -6.60 -0.32 -22.72
C LYS A 167 -5.69 0.05 -23.91
N ARG A 168 -4.42 -0.37 -23.90
CA ARG A 168 -3.50 -0.18 -25.05
C ARG A 168 -3.74 -1.17 -26.17
N GLU A 169 -4.09 -2.43 -25.84
CA GLU A 169 -4.38 -3.44 -26.86
C GLU A 169 -5.65 -3.12 -27.67
N ILE A 170 -6.65 -2.50 -27.03
CA ILE A 170 -7.89 -2.05 -27.69
C ILE A 170 -7.65 -0.90 -28.71
N LYS A 171 -6.52 -0.16 -28.60
CA LYS A 171 -6.16 0.87 -29.58
C LYS A 171 -5.36 0.38 -30.77
N MET A 172 -5.05 -0.92 -30.85
CA MET A 172 -4.40 -1.47 -32.05
C MET A 172 -5.41 -1.55 -33.20
N PRO A 173 -5.05 -1.09 -34.40
CA PRO A 173 -5.93 -1.18 -35.58
C PRO A 173 -6.35 -2.63 -35.84
N ALA A 174 -7.59 -2.83 -36.31
CA ALA A 174 -8.20 -4.16 -36.51
C ALA A 174 -7.36 -5.09 -37.39
N TRP A 175 -6.54 -4.55 -38.32
CA TRP A 175 -5.65 -5.33 -39.20
C TRP A 175 -4.45 -5.97 -38.45
N GLN A 176 -4.03 -5.42 -37.30
CA GLN A 176 -2.99 -6.04 -36.44
C GLN A 176 -3.54 -7.14 -35.55
N GLN A 177 -4.84 -7.14 -35.24
CA GLN A 177 -5.49 -8.21 -34.50
C GLN A 177 -5.70 -9.46 -35.36
N ALA A 178 -5.97 -9.30 -36.63
CA ALA A 178 -6.13 -10.41 -37.58
C ALA A 178 -4.82 -11.22 -37.73
N ALA A 179 -3.67 -10.57 -37.79
CA ALA A 179 -2.37 -11.24 -37.92
C ALA A 179 -1.98 -12.12 -36.71
N LYS A 180 -2.54 -11.87 -35.52
CA LYS A 180 -2.32 -12.71 -34.33
C LYS A 180 -3.22 -13.94 -34.27
N HIS A 181 -4.39 -13.91 -34.93
CA HIS A 181 -5.33 -15.04 -34.95
C HIS A 181 -4.82 -16.18 -35.83
N ASP A 182 -4.24 -15.86 -36.98
CA ASP A 182 -3.73 -16.86 -37.95
C ASP A 182 -2.48 -17.60 -37.44
N THR A 183 -1.69 -16.97 -36.57
CA THR A 183 -0.51 -17.63 -35.94
C THR A 183 -0.85 -18.52 -34.75
N LEU A 184 -2.01 -18.32 -34.09
CA LEU A 184 -2.44 -19.14 -32.98
C LEU A 184 -3.17 -20.43 -33.41
N GLU A 185 -3.85 -20.43 -34.54
CA GLU A 185 -4.53 -21.63 -35.05
C GLU A 185 -3.58 -22.66 -35.68
N ALA A 186 -2.44 -22.23 -36.20
CA ALA A 186 -1.41 -23.14 -36.76
C ALA A 186 -0.65 -23.93 -35.69
N GLY A 187 -0.58 -23.41 -34.40
CA GLY A 187 0.10 -24.04 -33.29
C GLY A 187 -0.72 -25.07 -32.51
N GLN A 188 -2.07 -25.06 -32.61
CA GLN A 188 -2.93 -25.87 -31.73
C GLN A 188 -3.26 -27.27 -32.24
N ARG A 189 -2.81 -27.65 -33.46
CA ARG A 189 -3.17 -28.99 -34.01
C ARG A 189 -2.20 -30.13 -33.66
N LYS A 190 -1.09 -29.91 -32.97
CA LYS A 190 -0.09 -30.97 -32.71
C LYS A 190 0.05 -31.48 -31.27
N ASP A 191 -0.60 -30.90 -30.26
CA ASP A 191 -0.28 -31.24 -28.86
C ASP A 191 -1.44 -31.73 -27.98
N LYS A 192 -2.38 -32.50 -28.52
CA LYS A 192 -3.48 -33.06 -27.69
C LYS A 192 -3.23 -34.45 -27.06
N LYS A 193 -2.09 -35.10 -27.32
CA LYS A 193 -1.86 -36.49 -26.82
C LYS A 193 -0.81 -36.66 -25.71
N THR A 194 -0.07 -35.62 -25.32
CA THR A 194 1.03 -35.74 -24.33
C THR A 194 0.80 -35.02 -22.99
N LYS A 195 -0.29 -34.28 -22.82
CA LYS A 195 -0.53 -33.40 -21.65
C LYS A 195 -1.01 -34.10 -20.35
N ILE A 196 -1.50 -35.32 -20.41
CA ILE A 196 -2.08 -36.00 -19.23
C ILE A 196 -1.01 -36.65 -18.34
N ARG A 197 0.14 -37.05 -18.89
CA ARG A 197 1.23 -37.68 -18.09
C ARG A 197 2.19 -36.67 -17.48
N SER A 198 2.34 -35.48 -18.08
CA SER A 198 3.24 -34.43 -17.57
C SER A 198 2.73 -33.75 -16.29
N GLY A 199 1.41 -33.52 -16.19
CA GLY A 199 0.83 -32.83 -15.04
C GLY A 199 0.97 -33.58 -13.71
N VAL A 200 0.87 -34.91 -13.74
CA VAL A 200 1.01 -35.74 -12.52
C VAL A 200 2.47 -35.77 -12.07
N VAL A 201 3.43 -35.88 -12.99
CA VAL A 201 4.86 -35.88 -12.67
C VAL A 201 5.27 -34.52 -12.11
N THR A 202 4.78 -33.42 -12.70
CA THR A 202 5.05 -32.07 -12.19
C THR A 202 4.47 -31.83 -10.80
N ALA A 203 3.25 -32.32 -10.54
CA ALA A 203 2.63 -32.21 -9.22
C ALA A 203 3.38 -33.00 -8.15
N VAL A 204 3.87 -34.20 -8.48
CA VAL A 204 4.68 -35.03 -7.56
C VAL A 204 6.03 -34.38 -7.27
N VAL A 205 6.69 -33.79 -8.28
CA VAL A 205 7.97 -33.07 -8.10
C VAL A 205 7.77 -31.84 -7.22
N ILE A 206 6.70 -31.06 -7.42
CA ILE A 206 6.38 -29.89 -6.57
C ILE A 206 6.13 -30.33 -5.13
N LEU A 207 5.38 -31.42 -4.91
CA LEU A 207 5.10 -31.94 -3.59
C LEU A 207 6.40 -32.38 -2.86
N LEU A 208 7.29 -33.08 -3.56
CA LEU A 208 8.59 -33.48 -3.00
C LEU A 208 9.48 -32.30 -2.65
N VAL A 209 9.50 -31.25 -3.47
CA VAL A 209 10.22 -30.01 -3.20
C VAL A 209 9.65 -29.31 -1.97
N LEU A 210 8.32 -29.22 -1.82
CA LEU A 210 7.69 -28.63 -0.64
C LEU A 210 8.00 -29.41 0.64
N ILE A 211 8.01 -30.73 0.59
CA ILE A 211 8.40 -31.59 1.74
C ILE A 211 9.88 -31.38 2.07
N ALA A 212 10.78 -31.31 1.08
CA ALA A 212 12.19 -31.06 1.31
C ALA A 212 12.44 -29.68 1.93
N VAL A 213 11.75 -28.64 1.44
CA VAL A 213 11.79 -27.28 2.03
C VAL A 213 11.27 -27.26 3.46
N ALA A 214 10.19 -27.97 3.76
CA ALA A 214 9.65 -28.07 5.12
C ALA A 214 10.64 -28.77 6.08
N ILE A 215 11.33 -29.83 5.62
CA ILE A 215 12.37 -30.52 6.39
C ILE A 215 13.58 -29.60 6.63
N ILE A 216 14.01 -28.85 5.63
CA ILE A 216 15.10 -27.88 5.74
C ILE A 216 14.75 -26.78 6.73
N ILE A 217 13.55 -26.20 6.63
CA ILE A 217 13.09 -25.18 7.59
C ILE A 217 13.05 -25.72 9.01
N LYS A 218 12.55 -26.93 9.21
CA LYS A 218 12.51 -27.58 10.53
C LYS A 218 13.91 -27.89 11.08
N SER A 219 14.87 -28.26 10.20
CA SER A 219 16.24 -28.64 10.60
C SER A 219 17.16 -27.45 10.86
N TYR A 220 17.08 -26.41 10.01
CA TYR A 220 17.99 -25.27 10.09
C TYR A 220 17.40 -24.05 10.81
N PHE A 221 16.08 -23.98 10.95
CA PHE A 221 15.39 -22.85 11.59
C PHE A 221 14.32 -23.31 12.61
N PRO A 222 14.71 -24.06 13.65
CA PRO A 222 13.74 -24.56 14.64
C PRO A 222 12.96 -23.45 15.36
N GLY A 223 13.48 -22.21 15.38
CA GLY A 223 12.85 -21.07 16.05
C GLY A 223 11.74 -20.35 15.25
N ILE A 224 11.54 -20.64 13.97
CA ILE A 224 10.49 -19.97 13.17
C ILE A 224 9.10 -20.54 13.44
N LEU A 225 9.00 -21.80 13.87
CA LEU A 225 7.73 -22.48 14.13
C LEU A 225 7.20 -22.33 15.54
N TYR A 226 8.00 -21.78 16.45
CA TYR A 226 7.56 -21.48 17.81
C TYR A 226 7.24 -20.00 17.91
N ALA A 227 5.98 -19.65 18.15
CA ALA A 227 5.61 -18.30 18.56
C ALA A 227 6.48 -17.94 19.78
N ARG A 228 7.34 -16.92 19.67
CA ARG A 228 8.09 -16.41 20.82
C ARG A 228 7.08 -16.01 21.87
N GLU A 229 7.19 -16.56 23.08
CA GLU A 229 6.39 -16.09 24.18
C GLU A 229 6.67 -14.59 24.40
N PRO A 230 5.63 -13.79 24.62
CA PRO A 230 5.81 -12.36 24.80
C PRO A 230 6.68 -12.11 26.05
N THR A 231 7.69 -11.25 25.89
CA THR A 231 8.63 -10.92 26.96
C THR A 231 7.90 -10.20 28.10
N PRO A 232 7.98 -10.69 29.35
CA PRO A 232 7.35 -10.03 30.47
C PRO A 232 8.08 -8.71 30.78
N ILE A 233 7.31 -7.62 30.88
CA ILE A 233 7.79 -6.30 31.30
C ILE A 233 6.98 -5.84 32.51
N ALA A 234 7.68 -5.38 33.54
CA ALA A 234 7.05 -4.78 34.72
C ALA A 234 7.18 -3.25 34.62
N VAL A 235 6.06 -2.55 34.77
CA VAL A 235 6.04 -1.09 34.99
C VAL A 235 5.95 -0.88 36.52
N VAL A 236 7.06 -0.43 37.13
CA VAL A 236 7.18 -0.37 38.58
C VAL A 236 6.48 0.88 39.15
N SER A 237 7.13 2.02 39.13
CA SER A 237 6.57 3.26 39.67
C SER A 237 7.31 4.47 39.10
N PHE A 238 6.64 5.61 39.11
CA PHE A 238 7.24 6.91 38.82
C PHE A 238 7.12 7.78 40.05
N GLU A 239 8.17 8.48 40.41
CA GLU A 239 8.22 9.36 41.54
C GLU A 239 8.40 10.81 41.10
N ASN A 240 7.61 11.71 41.67
CA ASN A 240 7.73 13.13 41.40
C ASN A 240 8.92 13.70 42.18
N GLN A 241 10.01 13.98 41.46
CA GLN A 241 11.22 14.59 42.04
C GLN A 241 11.32 16.11 41.79
N THR A 242 10.28 16.72 41.25
CA THR A 242 10.29 18.17 40.93
C THR A 242 10.11 19.06 42.14
N GLY A 243 9.62 18.51 43.25
CA GLY A 243 9.28 19.28 44.47
C GLY A 243 7.98 20.07 44.37
N ASP A 244 7.25 19.97 43.21
CA ASP A 244 5.98 20.65 43.00
C ASP A 244 4.84 19.62 43.01
N ALA A 245 3.98 19.72 44.03
CA ALA A 245 2.83 18.83 44.25
C ALA A 245 1.79 18.86 43.10
N SER A 246 1.80 19.89 42.27
CA SER A 246 0.90 19.96 41.10
C SER A 246 1.15 18.86 40.08
N PHE A 247 2.31 18.20 40.11
CA PHE A 247 2.68 17.09 39.24
C PHE A 247 2.48 15.69 39.85
N ASP A 248 2.02 15.58 41.09
CA ASP A 248 1.85 14.29 41.79
C ASP A 248 0.88 13.35 41.05
N TYR A 249 -0.10 13.86 40.32
CA TYR A 249 -1.02 13.06 39.52
C TYR A 249 -0.31 12.26 38.40
N LEU A 250 0.86 12.74 37.93
CA LEU A 250 1.66 12.08 36.92
C LEU A 250 2.24 10.74 37.39
N GLN A 251 2.47 10.57 38.68
CA GLN A 251 2.95 9.31 39.27
C GLN A 251 1.99 8.14 39.01
N LYS A 252 0.69 8.41 38.86
CA LYS A 252 -0.34 7.42 38.52
C LYS A 252 -0.68 7.43 37.02
N ALA A 253 -0.70 8.59 36.39
CA ALA A 253 -1.11 8.75 35.01
C ALA A 253 -0.10 8.13 34.03
N ILE A 254 1.21 8.31 34.25
CA ILE A 254 2.25 7.78 33.35
C ILE A 254 2.29 6.25 33.34
N PRO A 255 2.34 5.55 34.53
CA PRO A 255 2.29 4.09 34.54
C PRO A 255 1.04 3.53 33.86
N ASN A 256 -0.15 4.10 34.09
CA ASN A 256 -1.39 3.64 33.49
C ASN A 256 -1.40 3.80 31.98
N LEU A 257 -0.89 4.92 31.46
CA LEU A 257 -0.75 5.13 30.02
C LEU A 257 0.23 4.14 29.37
N LEU A 258 1.36 3.86 30.04
CA LEU A 258 2.34 2.87 29.56
C LEU A 258 1.76 1.46 29.56
N ILE A 259 1.09 1.05 30.64
CA ILE A 259 0.45 -0.26 30.77
C ILE A 259 -0.57 -0.42 29.63
N THR A 260 -1.49 0.55 29.46
CA THR A 260 -2.53 0.49 28.41
C THR A 260 -1.95 0.40 27.01
N ASN A 261 -0.88 1.13 26.69
CA ASN A 261 -0.25 1.08 25.37
C ASN A 261 0.56 -0.20 25.13
N LEU A 262 1.21 -0.73 26.17
CA LEU A 262 2.02 -1.95 26.07
C LEU A 262 1.17 -3.23 26.06
N GLU A 263 0.01 -3.26 26.69
CA GLU A 263 -0.95 -4.39 26.64
C GLU A 263 -1.45 -4.70 25.24
N HIS A 264 -1.49 -3.71 24.35
CA HIS A 264 -1.85 -3.89 22.95
C HIS A 264 -0.69 -4.42 22.07
N SER A 265 0.50 -4.61 22.64
CA SER A 265 1.66 -5.13 21.93
C SER A 265 1.64 -6.67 21.87
N ARG A 266 1.88 -7.25 20.70
CA ARG A 266 2.05 -8.71 20.54
C ARG A 266 3.38 -9.23 21.08
N PHE A 267 4.30 -8.33 21.46
CA PHE A 267 5.67 -8.68 21.82
C PHE A 267 5.91 -8.67 23.33
N PHE A 268 5.00 -8.04 24.10
CA PHE A 268 5.19 -7.84 25.54
C PHE A 268 3.98 -8.33 26.32
N ARG A 269 4.24 -8.91 27.48
CA ARG A 269 3.23 -9.20 28.50
C ARG A 269 3.50 -8.25 29.67
N VAL A 270 2.59 -7.31 29.91
CA VAL A 270 2.72 -6.36 31.02
C VAL A 270 2.32 -7.06 32.31
N MET A 271 3.18 -6.95 33.33
CA MET A 271 2.90 -7.37 34.72
C MET A 271 2.65 -6.12 35.56
N THR A 272 1.48 -6.06 36.17
CA THR A 272 1.15 -4.97 37.11
C THR A 272 1.76 -5.24 38.50
N TRP A 273 1.99 -4.19 39.25
CA TRP A 273 2.57 -4.25 40.61
C TRP A 273 1.84 -5.23 41.54
N GLU A 274 0.51 -5.30 41.45
CA GLU A 274 -0.32 -6.19 42.27
C GLU A 274 -0.04 -7.68 42.03
N ARG A 275 0.38 -8.07 40.86
CA ARG A 275 0.73 -9.47 40.51
C ARG A 275 2.18 -9.86 40.81
N MET A 276 2.99 -8.94 41.29
CA MET A 276 4.37 -9.22 41.71
C MET A 276 4.49 -9.55 43.22
N GLN A 277 3.40 -9.39 43.99
CA GLN A 277 3.41 -9.70 45.44
C GLN A 277 2.84 -11.10 45.74
N ASP A 278 2.34 -11.82 44.76
CA ASP A 278 1.95 -13.24 44.87
C ASP A 278 3.08 -14.15 44.33
#